data_3e5ec0b81de97b4e8beed6279fc96e8c
#
_entry.id   3e5ec0b81de97b4e8beed6279fc96e8c
#
_cell.length_a   1.000
_cell.length_b   1.000
_cell.length_c   1.000
_cell.angle_alpha   90.00
_cell.angle_beta   90.00
_cell.angle_gamma   90.00
#
_symmetry.space_group_name_H-M   'P 1'
#
loop_
_entity.id
_entity.type
_entity.pdbx_description
1 polymer ?
#
loop_
_entity_poly.entity_id
_entity_poly.type
_entity_poly.pdbx_seq_one_letter_code
_entity_poly.pdbx_strand_id
1 'polypeptide(L)'
;MIANMPHPRLPHLHREMTRHGRVVWYARVGGSSRGPRIRLRAEYGTAEFWAEYESALASAPRTPAPNHEGTLAWLIERYRETTAWTYLSAATRRQRENIFTHVLETAGAQPFAKITTSVIMAGRDRRANTPAQARHFLNAMRGLFRWALKVRLVKIDPTAGVDDPPRPQSEGFAPWSEDDIAAYESRWPIGTRQRVWIDVLIYTGLRRGDAVRFGRQHVRNGVGTIKTEKTGTEVTLPILPVLDATLKAGPCGDLTFIAGENGRPLTKESFGNLFRKACRDAGLHNRSAHGLRKSAATRAANAGATVAELEAIFGWQGGTMAALYTRAADRRRLAQGAMHKLARTSDEQTLPAPS
;
A
#
# COMPACT_ATOMS: atom_id res chain seq x y z
N MET A 1 -19.18 -18.37 47.58
CA MET A 1 -19.24 -18.46 46.10
C MET A 1 -20.05 -17.27 45.59
N ILE A 2 -19.40 -16.17 45.23
CA ILE A 2 -20.09 -15.00 44.66
C ILE A 2 -20.02 -15.18 43.16
N ALA A 3 -21.18 -15.39 42.55
CA ALA A 3 -21.37 -15.65 41.16
C ALA A 3 -20.81 -14.48 40.31
N ASN A 4 -20.08 -14.84 39.27
CA ASN A 4 -19.51 -13.98 38.26
C ASN A 4 -20.67 -13.38 37.42
N MET A 5 -21.28 -12.29 37.89
CA MET A 5 -22.24 -11.54 37.09
C MET A 5 -21.45 -10.82 35.98
N PRO A 6 -21.87 -10.96 34.71
CA PRO A 6 -21.24 -10.17 33.64
C PRO A 6 -21.51 -8.69 33.88
N HIS A 7 -20.47 -7.92 34.16
CA HIS A 7 -20.58 -6.47 34.29
C HIS A 7 -21.23 -5.89 33.02
N PRO A 8 -22.19 -4.96 33.11
CA PRO A 8 -22.77 -4.33 31.94
C PRO A 8 -21.64 -3.64 31.13
N ARG A 9 -21.58 -3.92 29.84
CA ARG A 9 -20.62 -3.30 28.95
C ARG A 9 -20.96 -1.81 28.87
N LEU A 10 -20.18 -1.01 29.58
CA LEU A 10 -20.32 0.44 29.52
C LEU A 10 -20.02 0.94 28.11
N PRO A 11 -20.83 1.81 27.53
CA PRO A 11 -20.63 2.33 26.19
C PRO A 11 -19.27 3.02 26.10
N HIS A 12 -18.55 2.79 25.02
CA HIS A 12 -17.25 3.41 24.73
C HIS A 12 -16.06 3.02 25.64
N LEU A 13 -16.24 2.15 26.64
CA LEU A 13 -15.17 1.67 27.49
C LEU A 13 -14.54 0.40 26.90
N HIS A 14 -13.22 0.44 26.67
CA HIS A 14 -12.45 -0.67 26.11
C HIS A 14 -11.33 -1.10 27.05
N ARG A 15 -11.26 -2.41 27.28
CA ARG A 15 -10.18 -3.05 28.05
C ARG A 15 -9.19 -3.68 27.07
N GLU A 16 -7.92 -3.40 27.25
CA GLU A 16 -6.83 -4.02 26.46
C GLU A 16 -5.74 -4.57 27.39
N MET A 17 -5.09 -5.62 26.96
CA MET A 17 -3.94 -6.17 27.66
C MET A 17 -2.66 -5.75 26.91
N THR A 18 -1.70 -5.14 27.60
CA THR A 18 -0.42 -4.79 27.00
C THR A 18 0.41 -6.05 26.75
N ARG A 19 1.45 -5.95 25.93
CA ARG A 19 2.44 -7.02 25.70
C ARG A 19 3.15 -7.52 26.97
N HIS A 20 3.03 -6.77 28.07
CA HIS A 20 3.61 -7.11 29.38
C HIS A 20 2.56 -7.62 30.38
N GLY A 21 1.37 -8.03 29.93
CA GLY A 21 0.32 -8.60 30.77
C GLY A 21 -0.44 -7.57 31.62
N ARG A 22 -0.21 -6.26 31.46
CA ARG A 22 -0.94 -5.23 32.21
C ARG A 22 -2.25 -4.87 31.51
N VAL A 23 -3.33 -4.79 32.29
CA VAL A 23 -4.63 -4.30 31.82
C VAL A 23 -4.58 -2.78 31.72
N VAL A 24 -5.03 -2.24 30.62
CA VAL A 24 -5.21 -0.79 30.39
C VAL A 24 -6.61 -0.52 29.89
N TRP A 25 -7.16 0.58 30.34
CA TRP A 25 -8.50 1.02 29.98
C TRP A 25 -8.45 2.26 29.10
N TYR A 26 -9.37 2.32 28.14
CA TYR A 26 -9.51 3.44 27.22
C TYR A 26 -10.99 3.79 27.04
N ALA A 27 -11.31 5.08 27.09
CA ALA A 27 -12.55 5.59 26.56
C ALA A 27 -12.40 5.84 25.05
N ARG A 28 -13.30 5.31 24.24
CA ARG A 28 -13.34 5.52 22.80
C ARG A 28 -14.56 6.35 22.46
N VAL A 29 -14.35 7.59 22.07
CA VAL A 29 -15.41 8.60 21.91
C VAL A 29 -15.77 8.76 20.44
N GLY A 30 -17.06 8.97 20.12
CA GLY A 30 -17.50 9.24 18.76
C GLY A 30 -18.15 8.11 18.00
N GLY A 31 -18.64 7.05 18.67
CA GLY A 31 -19.56 6.03 18.10
C GLY A 31 -19.00 5.14 16.99
N SER A 32 -17.73 5.29 16.60
CA SER A 32 -17.09 4.45 15.61
C SER A 32 -15.86 3.74 16.18
N SER A 33 -15.53 2.57 15.65
CA SER A 33 -14.29 1.84 15.97
C SER A 33 -13.01 2.65 15.71
N ARG A 34 -13.11 3.85 15.13
CA ARG A 34 -12.04 4.77 14.75
C ARG A 34 -12.01 6.06 15.56
N GLY A 35 -12.90 6.25 16.56
CA GLY A 35 -12.90 7.43 17.42
C GLY A 35 -11.60 7.59 18.22
N PRO A 36 -11.28 8.81 18.69
CA PRO A 36 -10.11 9.06 19.52
C PRO A 36 -10.11 8.16 20.75
N ARG A 37 -8.94 7.61 21.07
CA ARG A 37 -8.70 6.75 22.24
C ARG A 37 -8.10 7.60 23.35
N ILE A 38 -8.85 7.79 24.42
CA ILE A 38 -8.38 8.47 25.62
C ILE A 38 -8.05 7.41 26.65
N ARG A 39 -6.79 7.36 27.07
CA ARG A 39 -6.32 6.42 28.07
C ARG A 39 -6.80 6.86 29.45
N LEU A 40 -7.47 5.95 30.17
CA LEU A 40 -7.80 6.14 31.58
C LEU A 40 -6.64 5.61 32.43
N ARG A 41 -6.15 6.42 33.34
CA ARG A 41 -4.92 6.13 34.11
C ARG A 41 -5.23 5.69 35.54
N ALA A 42 -6.36 6.13 36.07
CA ALA A 42 -6.82 5.75 37.38
C ALA A 42 -7.17 4.24 37.44
N GLU A 43 -7.16 3.66 38.61
CA GLU A 43 -7.47 2.26 38.83
C GLU A 43 -8.96 1.99 38.58
N TYR A 44 -9.24 0.93 37.83
CA TYR A 44 -10.62 0.58 37.47
C TYR A 44 -11.52 0.39 38.69
N GLY A 45 -12.65 1.08 38.70
CA GLY A 45 -13.65 1.02 39.75
C GLY A 45 -13.50 2.09 40.82
N THR A 46 -12.45 2.92 40.78
CA THR A 46 -12.29 4.05 41.71
C THR A 46 -13.12 5.26 41.27
N ALA A 47 -13.38 6.19 42.19
CA ALA A 47 -14.09 7.43 41.88
C ALA A 47 -13.34 8.25 40.83
N GLU A 48 -12.00 8.27 40.92
CA GLU A 48 -11.12 8.93 39.95
C GLU A 48 -11.24 8.32 38.55
N PHE A 49 -11.35 7.00 38.46
CA PHE A 49 -11.54 6.32 37.17
C PHE A 49 -12.86 6.74 36.50
N TRP A 50 -13.93 6.83 37.27
CA TRP A 50 -15.23 7.25 36.74
C TRP A 50 -15.23 8.72 36.36
N ALA A 51 -14.54 9.58 37.13
CA ALA A 51 -14.37 10.99 36.78
C ALA A 51 -13.56 11.17 35.49
N GLU A 52 -12.44 10.39 35.32
CA GLU A 52 -11.69 10.37 34.06
C GLU A 52 -12.54 9.87 32.89
N TYR A 53 -13.34 8.82 33.10
CA TYR A 53 -14.23 8.28 32.07
C TYR A 53 -15.29 9.30 31.63
N GLU A 54 -15.98 9.95 32.57
CA GLU A 54 -16.97 11.00 32.28
C GLU A 54 -16.32 12.21 31.61
N SER A 55 -15.16 12.64 32.08
CA SER A 55 -14.38 13.71 31.44
C SER A 55 -13.98 13.36 30.01
N ALA A 56 -13.56 12.12 29.79
CA ALA A 56 -13.24 11.62 28.45
C ALA A 56 -14.48 11.60 27.54
N LEU A 57 -15.64 11.24 28.04
CA LEU A 57 -16.90 11.29 27.29
C LEU A 57 -17.35 12.75 27.03
N ALA A 58 -17.16 13.65 27.98
CA ALA A 58 -17.51 15.05 27.84
C ALA A 58 -16.55 15.81 26.89
N SER A 59 -15.28 15.39 26.82
CA SER A 59 -14.29 15.88 25.88
C SER A 59 -14.47 15.31 24.47
N ALA A 60 -15.52 14.50 24.25
CA ALA A 60 -15.89 14.08 22.91
C ALA A 60 -15.97 15.30 22.00
N PRO A 61 -15.32 15.28 20.83
CA PRO A 61 -15.59 16.31 19.86
C PRO A 61 -17.10 16.33 19.66
N ARG A 62 -17.72 17.47 19.97
CA ARG A 62 -19.14 17.71 19.69
C ARG A 62 -19.39 17.22 18.29
N THR A 63 -20.44 16.42 18.11
CA THR A 63 -20.95 16.06 16.77
C THR A 63 -20.87 17.31 15.92
N PRO A 64 -20.17 17.29 14.77
CA PRO A 64 -20.06 18.48 13.95
C PRO A 64 -21.44 19.10 13.82
N ALA A 65 -21.54 20.41 14.00
CA ALA A 65 -22.81 21.13 13.82
C ALA A 65 -23.44 20.65 12.50
N PRO A 66 -24.77 20.48 12.42
CA PRO A 66 -25.42 19.94 11.24
C PRO A 66 -24.83 20.61 10.02
N ASN A 67 -24.46 19.83 9.00
CA ASN A 67 -23.79 20.31 7.79
C ASN A 67 -24.69 21.35 7.11
N HIS A 68 -24.50 22.60 7.47
CA HIS A 68 -25.26 23.69 6.87
C HIS A 68 -24.83 23.83 5.41
N GLU A 69 -25.83 24.02 4.54
CA GLU A 69 -25.60 24.34 3.14
C GLU A 69 -24.60 25.50 3.03
N GLY A 70 -23.66 25.39 2.09
CA GLY A 70 -22.61 26.38 1.91
C GLY A 70 -21.30 26.10 2.66
N THR A 71 -21.26 25.14 3.59
CA THR A 71 -20.03 24.75 4.30
C THR A 71 -19.21 23.73 3.52
N LEU A 72 -17.89 23.68 3.79
CA LEU A 72 -17.01 22.67 3.19
C LEU A 72 -17.42 21.25 3.59
N ALA A 73 -17.93 21.05 4.80
CA ALA A 73 -18.47 19.78 5.26
C ALA A 73 -19.65 19.33 4.40
N TRP A 74 -20.61 20.22 4.16
CA TRP A 74 -21.73 19.95 3.27
C TRP A 74 -21.27 19.61 1.84
N LEU A 75 -20.29 20.36 1.32
CA LEU A 75 -19.76 20.11 -0.03
C LEU A 75 -19.13 18.71 -0.13
N ILE A 76 -18.36 18.28 0.88
CA ILE A 76 -17.72 16.95 0.92
C ILE A 76 -18.78 15.85 0.99
N GLU A 77 -19.86 16.02 1.76
CA GLU A 77 -20.95 15.04 1.82
C GLU A 77 -21.67 14.91 0.48
N ARG A 78 -22.02 16.02 -0.13
CA ARG A 78 -22.62 16.01 -1.47
C ARG A 78 -21.72 15.34 -2.51
N TYR A 79 -20.41 15.56 -2.43
CA TYR A 79 -19.45 14.89 -3.32
C TYR A 79 -19.48 13.36 -3.13
N ARG A 80 -19.59 12.87 -1.89
CA ARG A 80 -19.65 11.44 -1.58
C ARG A 80 -20.88 10.73 -2.18
N GLU A 81 -21.97 11.44 -2.41
CA GLU A 81 -23.21 10.92 -2.98
C GLU A 81 -23.13 10.80 -4.51
N THR A 82 -22.10 11.32 -5.15
CA THR A 82 -22.01 11.42 -6.60
C THR A 82 -21.35 10.22 -7.28
N THR A 83 -21.61 10.07 -8.57
CA THR A 83 -20.89 9.14 -9.42
C THR A 83 -19.39 9.45 -9.50
N ALA A 84 -19.00 10.72 -9.43
CA ALA A 84 -17.60 11.14 -9.39
C ALA A 84 -16.83 10.56 -8.17
N TRP A 85 -17.55 10.26 -7.11
CA TRP A 85 -17.00 9.57 -5.94
C TRP A 85 -17.13 8.05 -6.04
N THR A 86 -18.29 7.53 -6.41
CA THR A 86 -18.57 6.08 -6.40
C THR A 86 -17.76 5.32 -7.43
N TYR A 87 -17.40 5.95 -8.57
CA TYR A 87 -16.49 5.36 -9.56
C TYR A 87 -15.02 5.33 -9.14
N LEU A 88 -14.63 6.00 -8.06
CA LEU A 88 -13.28 5.87 -7.54
C LEU A 88 -13.06 4.47 -6.98
N SER A 89 -11.85 3.94 -7.17
CA SER A 89 -11.47 2.68 -6.52
C SER A 89 -11.60 2.76 -5.00
N ALA A 90 -11.89 1.64 -4.34
CA ALA A 90 -11.98 1.58 -2.88
C ALA A 90 -10.72 2.12 -2.17
N ALA A 91 -9.53 1.89 -2.76
CA ALA A 91 -8.27 2.41 -2.24
C ALA A 91 -8.19 3.94 -2.34
N THR A 92 -8.62 4.52 -3.47
CA THR A 92 -8.65 5.98 -3.68
C THR A 92 -9.67 6.63 -2.75
N ARG A 93 -10.87 6.04 -2.60
CA ARG A 93 -11.88 6.53 -1.65
C ARG A 93 -11.34 6.55 -0.22
N ARG A 94 -10.74 5.44 0.25
CA ARG A 94 -10.14 5.36 1.58
C ARG A 94 -9.05 6.42 1.79
N GLN A 95 -8.21 6.66 0.78
CA GLN A 95 -7.17 7.67 0.84
C GLN A 95 -7.76 9.08 0.95
N ARG A 96 -8.77 9.41 0.14
CA ARG A 96 -9.46 10.71 0.20
C ARG A 96 -10.22 10.88 1.51
N GLU A 97 -10.85 9.82 2.04
CA GLU A 97 -11.51 9.86 3.35
C GLU A 97 -10.55 10.24 4.48
N ASN A 98 -9.37 9.66 4.50
CA ASN A 98 -8.37 10.04 5.50
C ASN A 98 -7.99 11.54 5.41
N ILE A 99 -7.93 12.09 4.20
CA ILE A 99 -7.69 13.52 4.01
C ILE A 99 -8.90 14.35 4.44
N PHE A 100 -10.09 13.96 4.03
CA PHE A 100 -11.32 14.67 4.36
C PHE A 100 -11.62 14.67 5.87
N THR A 101 -11.29 13.59 6.58
CA THR A 101 -11.40 13.56 8.05
C THR A 101 -10.62 14.72 8.68
N HIS A 102 -9.34 14.91 8.31
CA HIS A 102 -8.54 16.03 8.84
C HIS A 102 -8.99 17.40 8.33
N VAL A 103 -9.51 17.48 7.11
CA VAL A 103 -10.06 18.73 6.56
C VAL A 103 -11.32 19.12 7.31
N LEU A 104 -12.20 18.17 7.62
CA LEU A 104 -13.42 18.41 8.38
C LEU A 104 -13.15 18.90 9.81
N GLU A 105 -12.14 18.32 10.48
CA GLU A 105 -11.72 18.75 11.82
C GLU A 105 -11.24 20.21 11.86
N THR A 106 -10.58 20.67 10.78
CA THR A 106 -9.92 21.99 10.77
C THR A 106 -10.68 23.07 10.01
N ALA A 107 -11.46 22.72 9.01
CA ALA A 107 -12.09 23.65 8.08
C ALA A 107 -13.52 23.26 7.68
N GLY A 108 -14.10 22.21 8.27
CA GLY A 108 -15.42 21.72 7.88
C GLY A 108 -16.53 22.76 7.95
N ALA A 109 -16.51 23.62 8.95
CA ALA A 109 -17.49 24.70 9.12
C ALA A 109 -17.25 25.93 8.22
N GLN A 110 -16.13 26.01 7.52
CA GLN A 110 -15.81 27.15 6.66
C GLN A 110 -16.70 27.16 5.42
N PRO A 111 -17.19 28.34 4.97
CA PRO A 111 -17.88 28.41 3.70
C PRO A 111 -16.97 28.01 2.54
N PHE A 112 -17.40 27.03 1.74
CA PHE A 112 -16.58 26.54 0.63
C PHE A 112 -16.32 27.63 -0.44
N ALA A 113 -17.20 28.61 -0.57
CA ALA A 113 -17.02 29.77 -1.43
C ALA A 113 -15.84 30.66 -1.03
N LYS A 114 -15.40 30.62 0.24
CA LYS A 114 -14.22 31.32 0.75
C LYS A 114 -12.92 30.54 0.65
N ILE A 115 -12.96 29.32 0.16
CA ILE A 115 -11.74 28.53 -0.08
C ILE A 115 -11.07 29.04 -1.34
N THR A 116 -9.99 29.77 -1.16
CA THR A 116 -9.18 30.35 -2.25
C THR A 116 -7.98 29.48 -2.59
N THR A 117 -7.32 29.78 -3.69
CA THR A 117 -6.05 29.14 -4.10
C THR A 117 -5.00 29.23 -3.00
N SER A 118 -4.91 30.38 -2.30
CA SER A 118 -3.97 30.56 -1.17
C SER A 118 -4.27 29.61 0.00
N VAL A 119 -5.55 29.35 0.29
CA VAL A 119 -5.96 28.38 1.33
C VAL A 119 -5.57 26.95 0.94
N ILE A 120 -5.73 26.58 -0.33
CA ILE A 120 -5.30 25.27 -0.84
C ILE A 120 -3.77 25.15 -0.77
N MET A 121 -3.02 26.16 -1.19
CA MET A 121 -1.56 26.19 -1.09
C MET A 121 -1.10 26.06 0.36
N ALA A 122 -1.66 26.83 1.28
CA ALA A 122 -1.35 26.72 2.70
C ALA A 122 -1.68 25.34 3.27
N GLY A 123 -2.77 24.71 2.83
CA GLY A 123 -3.14 23.34 3.17
C GLY A 123 -2.14 22.30 2.67
N ARG A 124 -1.60 22.47 1.47
CA ARG A 124 -0.51 21.67 0.91
C ARG A 124 0.78 21.87 1.70
N ASP A 125 1.16 23.11 1.96
CA ASP A 125 2.47 23.47 2.52
C ASP A 125 2.59 23.10 4.00
N ARG A 126 1.49 23.09 4.77
CA ARG A 126 1.46 22.49 6.12
C ARG A 126 1.90 21.00 6.13
N ARG A 127 1.90 20.34 4.98
CA ARG A 127 2.32 18.95 4.80
C ARG A 127 3.67 18.82 4.09
N ALA A 128 4.47 19.90 4.01
CA ALA A 128 5.73 19.95 3.29
C ALA A 128 6.72 18.85 3.74
N ASN A 129 6.78 18.57 5.05
CA ASN A 129 7.61 17.52 5.62
C ASN A 129 7.18 16.10 5.20
N THR A 130 6.01 15.95 4.59
CA THR A 130 5.48 14.69 4.08
C THR A 130 4.93 14.87 2.67
N PRO A 131 5.80 14.95 1.63
CA PRO A 131 5.40 15.30 0.26
C PRO A 131 4.32 14.37 -0.33
N ALA A 132 4.30 13.10 0.07
CA ALA A 132 3.24 12.18 -0.32
C ALA A 132 1.88 12.61 0.25
N GLN A 133 1.80 13.02 1.51
CA GLN A 133 0.57 13.52 2.14
C GLN A 133 0.13 14.85 1.54
N ALA A 134 1.07 15.75 1.22
CA ALA A 134 0.79 17.00 0.53
C ALA A 134 0.14 16.74 -0.84
N ARG A 135 0.67 15.77 -1.59
CA ARG A 135 0.09 15.35 -2.89
C ARG A 135 -1.28 14.69 -2.73
N HIS A 136 -1.46 13.85 -1.73
CA HIS A 136 -2.76 13.21 -1.44
C HIS A 136 -3.81 14.25 -1.08
N PHE A 137 -3.46 15.24 -0.26
CA PHE A 137 -4.32 16.37 0.05
C PHE A 137 -4.74 17.12 -1.22
N LEU A 138 -3.77 17.54 -2.03
CA LEU A 138 -4.05 18.28 -3.26
C LEU A 138 -4.93 17.48 -4.23
N ASN A 139 -4.67 16.19 -4.40
CA ASN A 139 -5.48 15.32 -5.25
C ASN A 139 -6.92 15.11 -4.72
N ALA A 140 -7.10 15.05 -3.40
CA ALA A 140 -8.43 14.98 -2.81
C ALA A 140 -9.22 16.27 -3.04
N MET A 141 -8.59 17.44 -2.80
CA MET A 141 -9.20 18.74 -3.03
C MET A 141 -9.48 19.01 -4.51
N ARG A 142 -8.56 18.62 -5.41
CA ARG A 142 -8.80 18.69 -6.87
C ARG A 142 -10.01 17.86 -7.29
N GLY A 143 -10.17 16.65 -6.75
CA GLY A 143 -11.34 15.82 -7.03
C GLY A 143 -12.64 16.48 -6.58
N LEU A 144 -12.65 17.06 -5.39
CA LEU A 144 -13.79 17.76 -4.81
C LEU A 144 -14.17 19.02 -5.62
N PHE A 145 -13.21 19.94 -5.83
CA PHE A 145 -13.51 21.23 -6.44
C PHE A 145 -13.73 21.16 -7.96
N ARG A 146 -13.09 20.22 -8.67
CA ARG A 146 -13.42 19.96 -10.07
C ARG A 146 -14.85 19.46 -10.25
N TRP A 147 -15.32 18.60 -9.35
CA TRP A 147 -16.73 18.21 -9.33
C TRP A 147 -17.62 19.39 -9.01
N ALA A 148 -17.33 20.17 -7.95
CA ALA A 148 -18.10 21.33 -7.53
C ALA A 148 -18.22 22.39 -8.65
N LEU A 149 -17.14 22.61 -9.41
CA LEU A 149 -17.14 23.49 -10.59
C LEU A 149 -18.05 22.93 -11.68
N LYS A 150 -17.97 21.62 -11.96
CA LYS A 150 -18.79 20.97 -13.01
C LYS A 150 -20.29 21.09 -12.70
N VAL A 151 -20.68 21.00 -11.44
CA VAL A 151 -22.09 21.16 -11.01
C VAL A 151 -22.45 22.60 -10.63
N ARG A 152 -21.58 23.56 -10.91
CA ARG A 152 -21.79 25.01 -10.71
C ARG A 152 -22.01 25.44 -9.24
N LEU A 153 -21.54 24.67 -8.28
CA LEU A 153 -21.53 25.06 -6.86
C LEU A 153 -20.43 26.09 -6.57
N VAL A 154 -19.36 26.09 -7.36
CA VAL A 154 -18.33 27.14 -7.33
C VAL A 154 -18.14 27.73 -8.73
N LYS A 155 -17.74 28.99 -8.81
CA LYS A 155 -17.46 29.69 -10.08
C LYS A 155 -16.04 29.42 -10.58
N ILE A 156 -15.10 29.15 -9.67
CA ILE A 156 -13.67 28.96 -9.95
C ILE A 156 -13.20 27.76 -9.13
N ASP A 157 -12.38 26.90 -9.73
CA ASP A 157 -11.69 25.82 -9.01
C ASP A 157 -10.47 26.40 -8.26
N PRO A 158 -10.50 26.46 -6.90
CA PRO A 158 -9.38 27.00 -6.13
C PRO A 158 -8.13 26.12 -6.18
N THR A 159 -8.20 24.93 -6.76
CA THR A 159 -7.05 24.05 -6.96
C THR A 159 -6.36 24.24 -8.32
N ALA A 160 -6.98 25.04 -9.20
CA ALA A 160 -6.38 25.35 -10.50
C ALA A 160 -5.10 26.18 -10.31
N GLY A 161 -4.05 25.83 -11.03
CA GLY A 161 -2.74 26.49 -10.94
C GLY A 161 -1.93 26.19 -9.68
N VAL A 162 -2.42 25.34 -8.77
CA VAL A 162 -1.61 24.88 -7.62
C VAL A 162 -0.70 23.74 -8.06
N ASP A 163 0.60 23.97 -8.01
CA ASP A 163 1.61 22.97 -8.38
C ASP A 163 1.63 21.79 -7.41
N ASP A 164 1.96 20.63 -7.96
CA ASP A 164 2.24 19.45 -7.16
C ASP A 164 3.47 19.69 -6.26
N PRO A 165 3.45 19.16 -5.02
CA PRO A 165 4.64 19.22 -4.18
C PRO A 165 5.81 18.52 -4.87
N PRO A 166 7.06 19.00 -4.68
CA PRO A 166 8.24 18.37 -5.25
C PRO A 166 8.24 16.86 -4.97
N ARG A 167 8.60 16.08 -5.98
CA ARG A 167 8.83 14.65 -5.77
C ARG A 167 10.24 14.49 -5.22
N PRO A 168 10.40 13.90 -4.02
CA PRO A 168 11.73 13.49 -3.61
C PRO A 168 12.33 12.64 -4.72
N GLN A 169 13.56 12.93 -5.10
CA GLN A 169 14.31 12.04 -5.98
C GLN A 169 14.49 10.73 -5.21
N SER A 170 13.70 9.73 -5.53
CA SER A 170 13.87 8.40 -4.99
C SER A 170 13.90 7.42 -6.16
N GLU A 171 14.85 6.54 -6.14
CA GLU A 171 14.94 5.43 -7.11
C GLU A 171 13.77 4.44 -6.93
N GLY A 172 12.86 4.77 -6.01
CA GLY A 172 11.74 3.91 -5.60
C GLY A 172 12.24 2.72 -4.77
N PHE A 173 11.51 1.61 -4.84
CA PHE A 173 11.91 0.39 -4.13
C PHE A 173 13.16 -0.19 -4.79
N ALA A 174 14.22 -0.43 -4.01
CA ALA A 174 15.42 -1.08 -4.48
C ALA A 174 15.11 -2.48 -5.02
N PRO A 175 15.57 -2.84 -6.23
CA PRO A 175 15.51 -4.24 -6.68
C PRO A 175 16.40 -5.10 -5.80
N TRP A 176 16.07 -6.38 -5.69
CA TRP A 176 16.91 -7.35 -5.00
C TRP A 176 18.01 -7.84 -5.96
N SER A 177 19.22 -7.97 -5.46
CA SER A 177 20.29 -8.70 -6.16
C SER A 177 20.07 -10.20 -6.03
N GLU A 178 20.80 -10.99 -6.80
CA GLU A 178 20.80 -12.46 -6.64
C GLU A 178 21.36 -12.86 -5.27
N ASP A 179 22.33 -12.13 -4.74
CA ASP A 179 22.88 -12.34 -3.39
C ASP A 179 21.84 -12.05 -2.29
N ASP A 180 21.00 -11.01 -2.45
CA ASP A 180 19.89 -10.75 -1.53
C ASP A 180 18.90 -11.92 -1.51
N ILE A 181 18.59 -12.47 -2.69
CA ILE A 181 17.68 -13.60 -2.84
C ILE A 181 18.29 -14.83 -2.18
N ALA A 182 19.56 -15.14 -2.47
CA ALA A 182 20.29 -16.25 -1.88
C ALA A 182 20.39 -16.14 -0.35
N ALA A 183 20.65 -14.94 0.20
CA ALA A 183 20.67 -14.72 1.64
C ALA A 183 19.30 -14.96 2.29
N TYR A 184 18.22 -14.52 1.63
CA TYR A 184 16.86 -14.78 2.13
C TYR A 184 16.54 -16.28 2.09
N GLU A 185 16.87 -16.97 1.00
CA GLU A 185 16.61 -18.40 0.80
C GLU A 185 17.43 -19.27 1.76
N SER A 186 18.67 -18.88 2.05
CA SER A 186 19.52 -19.55 3.05
C SER A 186 18.90 -19.46 4.46
N ARG A 187 18.34 -18.29 4.82
CA ARG A 187 17.67 -18.12 6.11
C ARG A 187 16.33 -18.84 6.17
N TRP A 188 15.65 -18.93 5.05
CA TRP A 188 14.31 -19.51 4.92
C TRP A 188 14.31 -20.61 3.85
N PRO A 189 14.73 -21.84 4.20
CA PRO A 189 14.81 -22.95 3.25
C PRO A 189 13.43 -23.40 2.77
N ILE A 190 13.40 -24.23 1.72
CA ILE A 190 12.20 -24.91 1.22
C ILE A 190 11.52 -25.62 2.40
N GLY A 191 10.18 -25.55 2.44
CA GLY A 191 9.37 -26.06 3.56
C GLY A 191 9.00 -24.95 4.57
N THR A 192 9.56 -23.76 4.46
CA THR A 192 9.17 -22.62 5.31
C THR A 192 8.12 -21.74 4.63
N ARG A 193 7.26 -21.12 5.41
CA ARG A 193 6.27 -20.16 4.92
C ARG A 193 6.92 -18.96 4.24
N GLN A 194 8.01 -18.49 4.78
CA GLN A 194 8.76 -17.36 4.25
C GLN A 194 9.35 -17.66 2.87
N ARG A 195 9.76 -18.93 2.62
CA ARG A 195 10.20 -19.37 1.31
C ARG A 195 9.04 -19.33 0.31
N VAL A 196 7.85 -19.81 0.69
CA VAL A 196 6.66 -19.69 -0.15
C VAL A 196 6.38 -18.22 -0.53
N TRP A 197 6.54 -17.30 0.43
CA TRP A 197 6.30 -15.88 0.18
C TRP A 197 7.22 -15.28 -0.88
N ILE A 198 8.53 -15.54 -0.80
CA ILE A 198 9.47 -14.99 -1.78
C ILE A 198 9.28 -15.63 -3.14
N ASP A 199 9.09 -16.97 -3.19
CA ASP A 199 8.97 -17.69 -4.45
C ASP A 199 7.68 -17.32 -5.20
N VAL A 200 6.56 -17.15 -4.49
CA VAL A 200 5.34 -16.61 -5.10
C VAL A 200 5.59 -15.21 -5.67
N LEU A 201 6.28 -14.33 -4.95
CA LEU A 201 6.53 -12.96 -5.43
C LEU A 201 7.47 -12.92 -6.64
N ILE A 202 8.57 -13.67 -6.61
CA ILE A 202 9.61 -13.58 -7.65
C ILE A 202 9.22 -14.33 -8.93
N TYR A 203 8.61 -15.52 -8.80
CA TYR A 203 8.26 -16.36 -9.94
C TYR A 203 6.92 -16.02 -10.58
N THR A 204 6.04 -15.28 -9.89
CA THR A 204 4.82 -14.75 -10.50
C THR A 204 4.96 -13.29 -10.92
N GLY A 205 5.88 -12.55 -10.33
CA GLY A 205 6.01 -11.11 -10.52
C GLY A 205 4.77 -10.30 -10.10
N LEU A 206 3.80 -10.90 -9.40
CA LEU A 206 2.56 -10.22 -9.00
C LEU A 206 2.84 -9.06 -8.03
N ARG A 207 2.00 -8.05 -8.08
CA ARG A 207 2.02 -7.00 -7.04
C ARG A 207 1.64 -7.62 -5.69
N ARG A 208 2.19 -7.11 -4.60
CA ARG A 208 1.91 -7.59 -3.24
C ARG A 208 0.42 -7.83 -2.96
N GLY A 209 -0.45 -6.91 -3.41
CA GLY A 209 -1.90 -7.03 -3.23
C GLY A 209 -2.52 -8.17 -4.04
N ASP A 210 -1.97 -8.47 -5.20
CA ASP A 210 -2.42 -9.58 -6.05
C ASP A 210 -1.84 -10.91 -5.56
N ALA A 211 -0.57 -10.92 -5.15
CA ALA A 211 0.11 -12.10 -4.64
C ALA A 211 -0.57 -12.71 -3.39
N VAL A 212 -1.05 -11.86 -2.45
CA VAL A 212 -1.77 -12.36 -1.26
C VAL A 212 -3.14 -12.95 -1.57
N ARG A 213 -3.71 -12.65 -2.74
CA ARG A 213 -4.98 -13.23 -3.20
C ARG A 213 -4.77 -14.46 -4.08
N PHE A 214 -3.56 -14.63 -4.62
CA PHE A 214 -3.23 -15.71 -5.52
C PHE A 214 -3.17 -17.04 -4.77
N GLY A 215 -3.85 -18.06 -5.30
CA GLY A 215 -3.94 -19.36 -4.67
C GLY A 215 -4.51 -20.43 -5.58
N ARG A 216 -4.79 -21.61 -5.01
CA ARG A 216 -5.20 -22.84 -5.73
C ARG A 216 -6.40 -22.62 -6.64
N GLN A 217 -7.36 -21.78 -6.22
CA GLN A 217 -8.56 -21.44 -7.00
C GLN A 217 -8.26 -20.72 -8.32
N HIS A 218 -7.06 -20.15 -8.45
CA HIS A 218 -6.62 -19.47 -9.66
C HIS A 218 -5.82 -20.37 -10.61
N VAL A 219 -5.42 -21.58 -10.15
CA VAL A 219 -4.54 -22.47 -10.92
C VAL A 219 -5.33 -23.62 -11.50
N ARG A 220 -5.22 -23.79 -12.83
CA ARG A 220 -5.78 -24.94 -13.57
C ARG A 220 -4.74 -25.44 -14.55
N ASN A 221 -4.50 -26.76 -14.55
CA ASN A 221 -3.55 -27.41 -15.45
C ASN A 221 -2.15 -26.77 -15.46
N GLY A 222 -1.65 -26.37 -14.28
CA GLY A 222 -0.33 -25.74 -14.14
C GLY A 222 -0.28 -24.27 -14.59
N VAL A 223 -1.42 -23.64 -14.87
CA VAL A 223 -1.51 -22.24 -15.30
C VAL A 223 -2.39 -21.46 -14.31
N GLY A 224 -1.83 -20.39 -13.73
CA GLY A 224 -2.54 -19.48 -12.84
C GLY A 224 -3.08 -18.27 -13.58
N THR A 225 -4.37 -17.96 -13.40
CA THR A 225 -5.01 -16.77 -13.99
C THR A 225 -5.61 -15.90 -12.89
N ILE A 226 -5.27 -14.62 -12.87
CA ILE A 226 -5.76 -13.68 -11.86
C ILE A 226 -6.02 -12.28 -12.45
N LYS A 227 -7.15 -11.70 -12.07
CA LYS A 227 -7.45 -10.29 -12.37
C LYS A 227 -6.80 -9.38 -11.31
N THR A 228 -5.93 -8.49 -11.76
CA THR A 228 -5.16 -7.60 -10.88
C THR A 228 -6.05 -6.53 -10.23
N GLU A 229 -5.84 -6.26 -8.93
CA GLU A 229 -6.63 -5.28 -8.16
C GLU A 229 -6.49 -3.85 -8.69
N LYS A 230 -5.27 -3.46 -9.10
CA LYS A 230 -4.97 -2.07 -9.43
C LYS A 230 -5.46 -1.64 -10.80
N THR A 231 -5.35 -2.52 -11.80
CA THR A 231 -5.64 -2.18 -13.20
C THR A 231 -6.79 -2.96 -13.80
N GLY A 232 -7.29 -3.99 -13.10
CA GLY A 232 -8.32 -4.87 -13.64
C GLY A 232 -7.83 -5.78 -14.78
N THR A 233 -6.53 -5.72 -15.12
CA THR A 233 -5.94 -6.56 -16.16
C THR A 233 -5.89 -8.01 -15.72
N GLU A 234 -6.31 -8.92 -16.54
CA GLU A 234 -6.12 -10.35 -16.35
C GLU A 234 -4.70 -10.72 -16.72
N VAL A 235 -4.06 -11.51 -15.86
CA VAL A 235 -2.70 -12.00 -16.04
C VAL A 235 -2.73 -13.51 -15.95
N THR A 236 -2.14 -14.17 -16.94
CA THR A 236 -2.04 -15.64 -17.03
C THR A 236 -0.58 -16.05 -16.91
N LEU A 237 -0.27 -16.85 -15.89
CA LEU A 237 1.08 -17.20 -15.49
C LEU A 237 1.23 -18.72 -15.41
N PRO A 238 2.07 -19.35 -16.23
CA PRO A 238 2.49 -20.75 -16.02
C PRO A 238 3.16 -20.88 -14.65
N ILE A 239 2.81 -21.92 -13.91
CA ILE A 239 3.47 -22.24 -12.63
C ILE A 239 4.77 -22.96 -12.97
N LEU A 240 5.89 -22.28 -12.74
CA LEU A 240 7.21 -22.85 -13.00
C LEU A 240 7.48 -24.05 -12.07
N PRO A 241 8.23 -25.06 -12.51
CA PRO A 241 8.55 -26.23 -11.68
C PRO A 241 9.18 -25.87 -10.33
N VAL A 242 10.03 -24.84 -10.28
CA VAL A 242 10.64 -24.35 -9.04
C VAL A 242 9.61 -23.79 -8.06
N LEU A 243 8.61 -23.06 -8.56
CA LEU A 243 7.52 -22.56 -7.73
C LEU A 243 6.62 -23.71 -7.27
N ASP A 244 6.27 -24.65 -8.15
CA ASP A 244 5.44 -25.80 -7.84
C ASP A 244 6.07 -26.65 -6.73
N ALA A 245 7.39 -26.90 -6.81
CA ALA A 245 8.13 -27.59 -5.76
C ALA A 245 8.03 -26.89 -4.40
N THR A 246 8.19 -25.57 -4.37
CA THR A 246 8.04 -24.78 -3.13
C THR A 246 6.61 -24.81 -2.59
N LEU A 247 5.61 -24.71 -3.47
CA LEU A 247 4.19 -24.75 -3.07
C LEU A 247 3.76 -26.12 -2.53
N LYS A 248 4.37 -27.21 -3.00
CA LYS A 248 4.15 -28.56 -2.49
C LYS A 248 4.83 -28.82 -1.15
N ALA A 249 6.02 -28.25 -0.95
CA ALA A 249 6.82 -28.45 0.26
C ALA A 249 6.47 -27.50 1.39
N GLY A 250 6.00 -26.31 1.08
CA GLY A 250 5.78 -25.24 2.08
C GLY A 250 4.35 -25.17 2.61
N PRO A 251 4.15 -24.54 3.79
CA PRO A 251 2.82 -24.33 4.33
C PRO A 251 2.12 -23.21 3.55
N CYS A 252 1.20 -23.61 2.69
CA CYS A 252 0.23 -22.74 2.02
C CYS A 252 -1.09 -22.72 2.78
N GLY A 253 -1.92 -21.70 2.55
CA GLY A 253 -3.30 -21.70 3.00
C GLY A 253 -4.23 -22.49 2.06
N ASP A 254 -5.45 -22.73 2.53
CA ASP A 254 -6.45 -23.46 1.73
C ASP A 254 -6.87 -22.68 0.48
N LEU A 255 -7.02 -21.35 0.62
CA LEU A 255 -7.45 -20.46 -0.47
C LEU A 255 -6.28 -19.76 -1.16
N THR A 256 -5.24 -19.36 -0.41
CA THR A 256 -4.13 -18.57 -0.94
C THR A 256 -2.79 -19.22 -0.63
N PHE A 257 -1.83 -19.10 -1.56
CA PHE A 257 -0.49 -19.63 -1.32
C PHE A 257 0.22 -18.84 -0.20
N ILE A 258 0.05 -17.51 -0.19
CA ILE A 258 0.57 -16.65 0.88
C ILE A 258 -0.44 -16.62 2.01
N ALA A 259 -0.13 -17.31 3.10
CA ALA A 259 -0.99 -17.42 4.26
C ALA A 259 -0.26 -17.07 5.56
N GLY A 260 -1.04 -16.81 6.61
CA GLY A 260 -0.58 -16.62 7.98
C GLY A 260 -0.31 -17.94 8.69
N GLU A 261 0.00 -17.84 9.99
CA GLU A 261 0.40 -18.99 10.81
C GLU A 261 -0.68 -20.08 10.88
N ASN A 262 -1.93 -19.69 10.87
CA ASN A 262 -3.08 -20.60 10.93
C ASN A 262 -3.65 -20.96 9.54
N GLY A 263 -2.86 -20.86 8.47
CA GLY A 263 -3.32 -21.09 7.10
C GLY A 263 -4.30 -20.05 6.56
N ARG A 264 -4.66 -19.01 7.34
CA ARG A 264 -5.61 -17.98 6.93
C ARG A 264 -5.00 -17.00 5.94
N PRO A 265 -5.77 -16.51 4.96
CA PRO A 265 -5.32 -15.46 4.05
C PRO A 265 -4.87 -14.21 4.81
N LEU A 266 -3.81 -13.58 4.33
CA LEU A 266 -3.28 -12.33 4.88
C LEU A 266 -3.85 -11.12 4.13
N THR A 267 -4.06 -10.02 4.84
CA THR A 267 -4.25 -8.73 4.16
C THR A 267 -2.92 -8.28 3.55
N LYS A 268 -2.97 -7.46 2.51
CA LYS A 268 -1.75 -6.92 1.88
C LYS A 268 -0.90 -6.08 2.84
N GLU A 269 -1.52 -5.45 3.84
CA GLU A 269 -0.84 -4.68 4.88
C GLU A 269 -0.13 -5.60 5.88
N SER A 270 -0.83 -6.61 6.41
CA SER A 270 -0.26 -7.61 7.32
C SER A 270 0.89 -8.37 6.67
N PHE A 271 0.68 -8.85 5.44
CA PHE A 271 1.74 -9.50 4.68
C PHE A 271 2.95 -8.58 4.49
N GLY A 272 2.74 -7.32 4.13
CA GLY A 272 3.83 -6.36 3.96
C GLY A 272 4.66 -6.15 5.23
N ASN A 273 4.05 -6.23 6.42
CA ASN A 273 4.75 -6.13 7.70
C ASN A 273 5.51 -7.42 8.04
N LEU A 274 4.86 -8.57 7.86
CA LEU A 274 5.47 -9.89 8.09
C LEU A 274 6.63 -10.14 7.14
N PHE A 275 6.47 -9.81 5.86
CA PHE A 275 7.53 -9.96 4.87
C PHE A 275 8.75 -9.08 5.17
N ARG A 276 8.53 -7.81 5.58
CA ARG A 276 9.63 -6.94 6.04
C ARG A 276 10.33 -7.48 7.28
N LYS A 277 9.58 -8.10 8.20
CA LYS A 277 10.18 -8.78 9.34
C LYS A 277 11.06 -9.94 8.87
N ALA A 278 10.56 -10.81 8.01
CA ALA A 278 11.33 -11.92 7.43
C ALA A 278 12.59 -11.44 6.68
N CYS A 279 12.53 -10.32 5.97
CA CYS A 279 13.71 -9.71 5.35
C CYS A 279 14.76 -9.31 6.42
N ARG A 280 14.35 -8.61 7.48
CA ARG A 280 15.27 -8.21 8.56
C ARG A 280 15.89 -9.42 9.27
N ASP A 281 15.08 -10.46 9.50
CA ASP A 281 15.54 -11.72 10.12
C ASP A 281 16.57 -12.47 9.22
N ALA A 282 16.61 -12.13 7.93
CA ALA A 282 17.61 -12.58 6.95
C ALA A 282 18.74 -11.55 6.71
N GLY A 283 18.86 -10.51 7.53
CA GLY A 283 19.88 -9.47 7.38
C GLY A 283 19.58 -8.42 6.30
N LEU A 284 18.40 -8.44 5.70
CA LEU A 284 18.03 -7.58 4.55
C LEU A 284 17.17 -6.39 4.99
N HIS A 285 17.81 -5.27 5.38
CA HIS A 285 17.11 -4.14 6.01
C HIS A 285 16.28 -3.29 5.05
N ASN A 286 16.69 -3.11 3.78
CA ASN A 286 16.06 -2.22 2.81
C ASN A 286 15.37 -2.96 1.66
N ARG A 287 14.89 -4.18 1.91
CA ARG A 287 14.23 -5.01 0.89
C ARG A 287 12.73 -5.08 1.13
N SER A 288 11.97 -5.21 0.03
CA SER A 288 10.51 -5.23 0.05
C SER A 288 9.94 -6.13 -1.05
N ALA A 289 8.69 -6.56 -0.87
CA ALA A 289 7.96 -7.33 -1.89
C ALA A 289 7.87 -6.61 -3.25
N HIS A 290 7.89 -5.27 -3.26
CA HIS A 290 7.85 -4.52 -4.53
C HIS A 290 9.21 -4.52 -5.23
N GLY A 291 10.30 -4.59 -4.48
CA GLY A 291 11.65 -4.76 -5.03
C GLY A 291 11.79 -6.08 -5.77
N LEU A 292 11.23 -7.19 -5.25
CA LEU A 292 11.24 -8.49 -5.93
C LEU A 292 10.55 -8.46 -7.29
N ARG A 293 9.43 -7.76 -7.42
CA ARG A 293 8.77 -7.60 -8.73
C ARG A 293 9.67 -6.84 -9.72
N LYS A 294 10.45 -5.86 -9.26
CA LYS A 294 11.46 -5.22 -10.10
C LYS A 294 12.55 -6.20 -10.52
N SER A 295 13.02 -7.01 -9.57
CA SER A 295 14.05 -8.03 -9.86
C SER A 295 13.54 -9.09 -10.83
N ALA A 296 12.29 -9.56 -10.67
CA ALA A 296 11.67 -10.48 -11.64
C ALA A 296 11.64 -9.88 -13.05
N ALA A 297 11.25 -8.61 -13.19
CA ALA A 297 11.23 -7.92 -14.48
C ALA A 297 12.64 -7.74 -15.07
N THR A 298 13.61 -7.38 -14.23
CA THR A 298 15.02 -7.27 -14.64
C THR A 298 15.58 -8.62 -15.07
N ARG A 299 15.29 -9.69 -14.31
CA ARG A 299 15.72 -11.05 -14.63
C ARG A 299 15.15 -11.50 -15.98
N ALA A 300 13.85 -11.33 -16.20
CA ALA A 300 13.22 -11.67 -17.48
C ALA A 300 13.79 -10.85 -18.65
N ALA A 301 13.98 -9.53 -18.49
CA ALA A 301 14.56 -8.67 -19.53
C ALA A 301 16.02 -9.06 -19.85
N ASN A 302 16.83 -9.36 -18.83
CA ASN A 302 18.21 -9.84 -19.01
C ASN A 302 18.27 -11.19 -19.73
N ALA A 303 17.25 -12.04 -19.51
CA ALA A 303 17.08 -13.30 -20.25
C ALA A 303 16.52 -13.13 -21.68
N GLY A 304 16.27 -11.89 -22.12
CA GLY A 304 15.86 -11.59 -23.48
C GLY A 304 14.37 -11.40 -23.68
N ALA A 305 13.58 -11.34 -22.61
CA ALA A 305 12.14 -11.09 -22.74
C ALA A 305 11.85 -9.76 -23.46
N THR A 306 10.93 -9.81 -24.41
CA THR A 306 10.45 -8.67 -25.19
C THR A 306 9.53 -7.77 -24.35
N VAL A 307 9.26 -6.56 -24.86
CA VAL A 307 8.26 -5.66 -24.26
C VAL A 307 6.90 -6.35 -24.13
N ALA A 308 6.45 -7.07 -25.16
CA ALA A 308 5.17 -7.76 -25.17
C ALA A 308 5.10 -8.89 -24.12
N GLU A 309 6.17 -9.68 -23.97
CA GLU A 309 6.25 -10.74 -22.96
C GLU A 309 6.24 -10.17 -21.53
N LEU A 310 6.98 -9.08 -21.30
CA LEU A 310 6.93 -8.41 -20.01
C LEU A 310 5.54 -7.82 -19.71
N GLU A 311 4.86 -7.25 -20.70
CA GLU A 311 3.49 -6.77 -20.52
C GLU A 311 2.53 -7.91 -20.18
N ALA A 312 2.67 -9.06 -20.84
CA ALA A 312 1.86 -10.24 -20.54
C ALA A 312 2.08 -10.76 -19.12
N ILE A 313 3.34 -10.95 -18.69
CA ILE A 313 3.69 -11.46 -17.35
C ILE A 313 3.26 -10.48 -16.25
N PHE A 314 3.55 -9.19 -16.42
CA PHE A 314 3.37 -8.20 -15.36
C PHE A 314 2.02 -7.46 -15.41
N GLY A 315 1.18 -7.72 -16.41
CA GLY A 315 -0.09 -7.00 -16.61
C GLY A 315 0.15 -5.49 -16.79
N TRP A 316 1.21 -5.13 -17.52
CA TRP A 316 1.47 -3.75 -17.93
C TRP A 316 0.79 -3.47 -19.27
N GLN A 317 0.62 -2.21 -19.59
CA GLN A 317 0.03 -1.76 -20.84
C GLN A 317 0.74 -0.49 -21.32
N GLY A 318 0.81 -0.31 -22.65
CA GLY A 318 1.35 0.88 -23.29
C GLY A 318 2.87 0.97 -23.36
N GLY A 319 3.58 -0.14 -23.17
CA GLY A 319 5.02 -0.30 -23.42
C GLY A 319 5.96 0.39 -22.44
N THR A 320 5.58 1.51 -21.84
CA THR A 320 6.48 2.39 -21.09
C THR A 320 7.22 1.68 -19.95
N MET A 321 6.51 0.90 -19.15
CA MET A 321 7.10 0.19 -18.01
C MET A 321 7.98 -0.96 -18.47
N ALA A 322 7.55 -1.73 -19.44
CA ALA A 322 8.31 -2.84 -19.99
C ALA A 322 9.58 -2.35 -20.69
N ALA A 323 9.47 -1.29 -21.51
CA ALA A 323 10.62 -0.68 -22.20
C ALA A 323 11.69 -0.16 -21.24
N LEU A 324 11.34 0.22 -20.00
CA LEU A 324 12.34 0.61 -19.00
C LEU A 324 13.33 -0.52 -18.71
N TYR A 325 12.83 -1.76 -18.62
CA TYR A 325 13.64 -2.93 -18.30
C TYR A 325 14.38 -3.47 -19.54
N THR A 326 13.70 -3.57 -20.69
CA THR A 326 14.32 -4.06 -21.92
C THR A 326 15.42 -3.14 -22.40
N ARG A 327 15.24 -1.80 -22.38
CA ARG A 327 16.29 -0.84 -22.75
C ARG A 327 17.55 -0.99 -21.91
N ALA A 328 17.42 -1.24 -20.60
CA ALA A 328 18.58 -1.43 -19.73
C ALA A 328 19.32 -2.74 -20.05
N ALA A 329 18.59 -3.82 -20.29
CA ALA A 329 19.12 -5.12 -20.69
C ALA A 329 19.79 -5.05 -22.09
N ASP A 330 19.11 -4.44 -23.06
CA ASP A 330 19.62 -4.24 -24.43
C ASP A 330 20.87 -3.40 -24.45
N ARG A 331 20.92 -2.29 -23.69
CA ARG A 331 22.11 -1.46 -23.57
C ARG A 331 23.31 -2.27 -23.08
N ARG A 332 23.13 -3.15 -22.09
CA ARG A 332 24.21 -4.01 -21.58
C ARG A 332 24.68 -5.00 -22.64
N ARG A 333 23.77 -5.71 -23.29
CA ARG A 333 24.10 -6.67 -24.38
C ARG A 333 24.81 -5.98 -25.54
N LEU A 334 24.30 -4.82 -25.98
CA LEU A 334 24.90 -4.06 -27.06
C LEU A 334 26.28 -3.55 -26.68
N ALA A 335 26.48 -3.07 -25.44
CA ALA A 335 27.78 -2.65 -24.97
C ALA A 335 28.77 -3.82 -24.94
N GLN A 336 28.39 -4.96 -24.39
CA GLN A 336 29.22 -6.17 -24.37
C GLN A 336 29.60 -6.61 -25.80
N GLY A 337 28.63 -6.65 -26.72
CA GLY A 337 28.84 -7.02 -28.12
C GLY A 337 29.63 -5.97 -28.94
N ALA A 338 29.70 -4.73 -28.48
CA ALA A 338 30.39 -3.65 -29.19
C ALA A 338 31.79 -3.35 -28.67
N MET A 339 32.15 -3.78 -27.45
CA MET A 339 33.42 -3.43 -26.81
C MET A 339 34.64 -3.84 -27.63
N HIS A 340 34.59 -4.99 -28.34
CA HIS A 340 35.69 -5.41 -29.23
C HIS A 340 35.95 -4.42 -30.37
N LYS A 341 34.94 -3.62 -30.77
CA LYS A 341 35.10 -2.59 -31.82
C LYS A 341 35.93 -1.38 -31.38
N LEU A 342 36.19 -1.26 -30.06
CA LEU A 342 37.05 -0.22 -29.51
C LEU A 342 38.52 -0.64 -29.46
N ALA A 343 38.82 -1.95 -29.59
CA ALA A 343 40.16 -2.46 -29.64
C ALA A 343 40.83 -1.97 -30.95
N ARG A 344 42.11 -1.58 -30.89
CA ARG A 344 42.90 -1.31 -32.09
C ARG A 344 43.13 -2.61 -32.86
N THR A 345 43.29 -2.55 -34.17
CA THR A 345 43.50 -3.72 -35.03
C THR A 345 44.70 -4.58 -34.58
N SER A 346 45.64 -4.01 -33.86
CA SER A 346 46.79 -4.69 -33.26
C SER A 346 46.49 -5.46 -31.99
N ASP A 347 45.32 -5.18 -31.33
CA ASP A 347 44.95 -5.72 -30.03
C ASP A 347 43.96 -6.91 -30.17
N GLU A 348 43.49 -7.17 -31.41
CA GLU A 348 42.52 -8.24 -31.72
C GLU A 348 43.06 -9.65 -31.45
N GLN A 349 44.36 -9.83 -31.38
CA GLN A 349 45.00 -11.16 -31.13
C GLN A 349 45.00 -11.56 -29.64
N THR A 350 44.57 -10.69 -28.72
CA THR A 350 44.69 -10.90 -27.27
C THR A 350 43.34 -10.98 -26.51
N LEU A 351 42.22 -10.83 -27.20
CA LEU A 351 40.91 -10.93 -26.54
C LEU A 351 40.35 -12.36 -26.59
N PRO A 352 39.95 -12.94 -25.47
CA PRO A 352 39.30 -14.24 -25.46
C PRO A 352 37.97 -14.18 -26.21
N ALA A 353 37.64 -15.21 -26.96
CA ALA A 353 36.38 -15.33 -27.66
C ALA A 353 35.21 -15.29 -26.67
N PRO A 354 34.11 -14.63 -26.99
CA PRO A 354 32.94 -14.63 -26.15
C PRO A 354 32.36 -16.05 -26.04
N SER A 355 32.23 -16.53 -24.82
CA SER A 355 31.60 -17.78 -24.47
C SER A 355 30.06 -17.74 -24.59
#